data_5bd7c23f6525a7064b7d96ffb39dd049
#
_entry.id   5bd7c23f6525a7064b7d96ffb39dd049
#
_cell.length_a   1.000
_cell.length_b   1.000
_cell.length_c   1.000
_cell.angle_alpha   90.00
_cell.angle_beta   90.00
_cell.angle_gamma   90.00
#
_symmetry.space_group_name_H-M   'P 1'
#
loop_
_entity.id
_entity.type
_entity.pdbx_description
1 polymer ?
#
loop_
_entity_poly.entity_id
_entity_poly.type
_entity_poly.pdbx_seq_one_letter_code
_entity_poly.pdbx_strand_id
1 'polypeptide(L)'
;MNHYRLLAVVCSFVTPVEAASWVADARGNGMGNTGVTTADFLLAPFYNPALTAVYRDHDDFGLLLPSVNLNVRDEDDTISIVDDLQDDIRRFESSGGSIDAETIAKMNGYLDDLSDNAPLKASGGVGVAVAIPHQTLAVNVYARGYVELFTEPKIAANTGNSFAAVKARYETSSIDLLAFGYTEFGVAFAKKYEILQQEFSLGITPKYQWMRTYKQSEAVKDFDWDDYDKSEVKDGAFNLDLGAVWLKNAYRVGISVKDLFNHSIATFDGQNHYKLDTQVTMSVGYVGEFLSAAVDVDMTKQERFTGKNDDTQFIRFGIEGNAWGWGQLRAGYEIDIENTVDNAMTVGLGISPGDAVSLDIAGSYAGEHQLGGSANLAFTF
;
A
#
# COMPACT_ATOMS: atom_id res chain seq x y z
N MET A 1 2.51 -22.71 6.82
CA MET A 1 1.27 -22.94 6.04
C MET A 1 0.34 -21.74 6.09
N ASN A 2 0.63 -20.73 6.89
CA ASN A 2 -0.30 -19.67 7.33
C ASN A 2 -0.12 -18.32 6.64
N HIS A 3 1.06 -18.00 6.09
CA HIS A 3 1.21 -16.83 5.20
C HIS A 3 0.22 -16.85 4.01
N TYR A 4 -0.24 -18.05 3.62
CA TYR A 4 -1.31 -18.20 2.61
C TYR A 4 -2.69 -17.78 3.11
N ARG A 5 -2.97 -17.84 4.43
CA ARG A 5 -4.26 -17.39 4.99
C ARG A 5 -4.34 -15.88 5.04
N LEU A 6 -3.28 -15.19 5.48
CA LEU A 6 -3.21 -13.73 5.40
C LEU A 6 -3.28 -13.25 3.96
N LEU A 7 -2.59 -13.96 3.03
CA LEU A 7 -2.68 -13.71 1.60
C LEU A 7 -4.11 -13.90 1.10
N ALA A 8 -4.83 -14.92 1.59
CA ALA A 8 -6.23 -15.17 1.26
C ALA A 8 -7.15 -14.08 1.84
N VAL A 9 -6.90 -13.59 3.04
CA VAL A 9 -7.64 -12.46 3.63
C VAL A 9 -7.41 -11.20 2.80
N VAL A 10 -6.17 -10.84 2.51
CA VAL A 10 -5.88 -9.69 1.65
C VAL A 10 -6.45 -9.90 0.24
N CYS A 11 -6.42 -11.13 -0.31
CA CYS A 11 -7.05 -11.45 -1.60
C CYS A 11 -8.59 -11.53 -1.54
N SER A 12 -9.20 -11.85 -0.40
CA SER A 12 -10.67 -11.88 -0.24
C SER A 12 -11.28 -10.49 -0.24
N PHE A 13 -10.49 -9.46 0.06
CA PHE A 13 -10.82 -8.06 -0.16
C PHE A 13 -10.85 -7.65 -1.65
N VAL A 14 -10.49 -8.53 -2.60
CA VAL A 14 -10.46 -8.26 -4.05
C VAL A 14 -11.86 -8.29 -4.72
N THR A 15 -12.92 -8.04 -3.98
CA THR A 15 -14.03 -7.28 -4.54
C THR A 15 -13.63 -5.81 -4.41
N PRO A 16 -13.71 -4.96 -5.45
CA PRO A 16 -12.88 -3.76 -5.66
C PRO A 16 -12.87 -2.82 -4.45
N VAL A 17 -11.72 -2.68 -3.79
CA VAL A 17 -11.45 -1.85 -2.59
C VAL A 17 -10.00 -1.38 -2.62
N GLU A 18 -9.45 -0.47 -2.24
CA GLU A 18 -9.22 0.95 -2.11
C GLU A 18 -7.96 1.41 -1.36
N ALA A 19 -7.58 2.63 -1.49
CA ALA A 19 -6.32 3.29 -1.48
C ALA A 19 -5.81 3.88 -0.16
N ALA A 20 -4.62 3.75 0.16
CA ALA A 20 -3.77 4.77 0.74
C ALA A 20 -2.44 4.81 -0.06
N SER A 21 -1.31 5.13 0.42
CA SER A 21 -0.13 5.58 -0.31
C SER A 21 0.54 4.59 -1.30
N TRP A 22 0.18 3.31 -1.33
CA TRP A 22 0.77 2.35 -2.26
C TRP A 22 -0.04 2.24 -3.54
N VAL A 23 0.63 2.44 -4.66
CA VAL A 23 0.03 2.36 -5.99
C VAL A 23 0.17 0.94 -6.51
N ALA A 24 -0.88 0.38 -7.09
CA ALA A 24 -0.79 -0.88 -7.82
C ALA A 24 -0.10 -0.63 -9.16
N ASP A 25 1.21 -0.52 -9.14
CA ASP A 25 2.07 -0.28 -10.30
C ASP A 25 3.46 -0.91 -10.05
N ALA A 26 3.80 -1.94 -10.80
CA ALA A 26 5.08 -2.62 -10.64
C ALA A 26 6.27 -1.76 -11.08
N ARG A 27 6.08 -0.80 -12.02
CA ARG A 27 7.16 0.10 -12.42
C ARG A 27 7.55 1.02 -11.27
N GLY A 28 6.59 1.75 -10.69
CA GLY A 28 6.85 2.62 -9.55
C GLY A 28 7.28 1.85 -8.30
N ASN A 29 6.64 0.71 -8.01
CA ASN A 29 7.04 -0.14 -6.88
C ASN A 29 8.50 -0.61 -7.01
N GLY A 30 8.96 -0.99 -8.20
CA GLY A 30 10.36 -1.34 -8.46
C GLY A 30 11.33 -0.17 -8.34
N MET A 31 10.83 1.06 -8.37
CA MET A 31 11.57 2.32 -8.21
C MET A 31 11.33 2.97 -6.83
N GLY A 32 11.09 2.21 -5.77
CA GLY A 32 10.82 2.74 -4.43
C GLY A 32 9.54 3.57 -4.36
N ASN A 33 8.51 3.20 -5.09
CA ASN A 33 7.24 3.92 -5.21
C ASN A 33 7.37 5.38 -5.69
N THR A 34 8.44 5.72 -6.41
CA THR A 34 8.56 7.01 -7.09
C THR A 34 7.71 7.03 -8.35
N GLY A 35 7.09 8.17 -8.63
CA GLY A 35 6.23 8.30 -9.82
C GLY A 35 5.75 9.72 -10.10
N VAL A 36 5.89 10.65 -9.16
CA VAL A 36 5.34 12.03 -9.29
C VAL A 36 5.91 12.79 -10.49
N THR A 37 7.12 12.44 -10.94
CA THR A 37 7.75 13.00 -12.15
C THR A 37 8.10 11.94 -13.21
N THR A 38 8.03 10.64 -12.89
CA THR A 38 8.52 9.56 -13.76
C THR A 38 7.44 8.63 -14.29
N ALA A 39 6.25 8.60 -13.71
CA ALA A 39 5.15 7.79 -14.23
C ALA A 39 4.83 8.19 -15.69
N ASP A 40 4.43 7.21 -16.47
CA ASP A 40 3.93 7.45 -17.83
C ASP A 40 2.49 7.99 -17.83
N PHE A 41 2.00 8.40 -18.98
CA PHE A 41 0.66 8.99 -19.14
C PHE A 41 -0.49 8.04 -18.74
N LEU A 42 -0.25 6.74 -18.81
CA LEU A 42 -1.24 5.72 -18.46
C LEU A 42 -1.37 5.54 -16.93
N LEU A 43 -0.24 5.58 -16.21
CA LEU A 43 -0.18 5.47 -14.76
C LEU A 43 -0.27 6.83 -14.04
N ALA A 44 -0.28 7.93 -14.81
CA ALA A 44 -0.28 9.30 -14.30
C ALA A 44 -1.29 9.57 -13.16
N PRO A 45 -2.58 9.17 -13.26
CA PRO A 45 -3.55 9.46 -12.20
C PRO A 45 -3.20 8.85 -10.85
N PHE A 46 -2.43 7.76 -10.85
CA PHE A 46 -2.00 7.11 -9.62
C PHE A 46 -0.89 7.87 -8.88
N TYR A 47 -0.15 8.76 -9.56
CA TYR A 47 0.96 9.52 -9.00
C TYR A 47 0.76 11.03 -9.09
N ASN A 48 0.62 11.56 -10.31
CA ASN A 48 0.50 12.97 -10.58
C ASN A 48 -0.33 13.18 -11.85
N PRO A 49 -1.55 13.70 -11.75
CA PRO A 49 -2.44 13.86 -12.91
C PRO A 49 -1.86 14.72 -14.04
N ALA A 50 -0.90 15.60 -13.75
CA ALA A 50 -0.24 16.40 -14.78
C ALA A 50 0.52 15.54 -15.81
N LEU A 51 1.00 14.37 -15.42
CA LEU A 51 1.71 13.46 -16.31
C LEU A 51 0.80 12.83 -17.39
N THR A 52 -0.51 12.87 -17.25
CA THR A 52 -1.45 12.41 -18.29
C THR A 52 -1.22 13.15 -19.64
N ALA A 53 -0.73 14.38 -19.63
CA ALA A 53 -0.37 15.09 -20.85
C ALA A 53 1.11 14.95 -21.26
N VAL A 54 1.89 14.12 -20.55
CA VAL A 54 3.31 13.88 -20.83
C VAL A 54 3.46 12.49 -21.46
N TYR A 55 3.30 12.43 -22.76
CA TYR A 55 3.29 11.23 -23.60
C TYR A 55 4.23 11.40 -24.79
N ARG A 56 4.54 10.31 -25.49
CA ARG A 56 5.39 10.31 -26.71
C ARG A 56 4.54 10.68 -27.93
N ASP A 57 5.15 11.22 -28.97
CA ASP A 57 4.45 11.68 -30.18
C ASP A 57 3.65 10.60 -30.93
N HIS A 58 3.94 9.32 -30.65
CA HIS A 58 3.29 8.17 -31.26
C HIS A 58 2.32 7.45 -30.31
N ASP A 59 2.11 7.96 -29.10
CA ASP A 59 1.12 7.42 -28.17
C ASP A 59 -0.26 8.04 -28.48
N ASP A 60 -1.19 7.24 -28.98
CA ASP A 60 -2.57 7.64 -29.28
C ASP A 60 -3.57 7.07 -28.28
N PHE A 61 -3.20 5.94 -27.61
CA PHE A 61 -4.07 5.23 -26.69
C PHE A 61 -3.26 4.39 -25.70
N GLY A 62 -3.74 4.29 -24.46
CA GLY A 62 -3.17 3.42 -23.46
C GLY A 62 -4.24 2.63 -22.70
N LEU A 63 -3.95 1.35 -22.42
CA LEU A 63 -4.79 0.45 -21.64
C LEU A 63 -3.94 -0.24 -20.59
N LEU A 64 -4.23 -0.01 -19.32
CA LEU A 64 -3.72 -0.78 -18.19
C LEU A 64 -4.73 -1.87 -17.87
N LEU A 65 -4.35 -3.13 -18.07
CA LEU A 65 -5.07 -4.28 -17.51
C LEU A 65 -4.86 -4.33 -16.00
N PRO A 66 -5.59 -5.16 -15.24
CA PRO A 66 -5.43 -5.16 -13.80
C PRO A 66 -3.96 -5.23 -13.37
N SER A 67 -3.49 -4.14 -12.79
CA SER A 67 -2.25 -4.10 -12.04
C SER A 67 -2.54 -4.50 -10.61
N VAL A 68 -1.64 -5.22 -9.97
CA VAL A 68 -1.80 -5.73 -8.61
C VAL A 68 -0.57 -5.45 -7.78
N ASN A 69 -0.78 -5.19 -6.49
CA ASN A 69 0.30 -5.17 -5.50
C ASN A 69 -0.16 -5.78 -4.18
N LEU A 70 0.80 -6.30 -3.44
CA LEU A 70 0.64 -6.79 -2.07
C LEU A 70 1.89 -6.46 -1.28
N ASN A 71 1.73 -6.02 -0.03
CA ASN A 71 2.81 -5.75 0.90
C ASN A 71 2.45 -6.25 2.30
N VAL A 72 3.38 -6.94 2.97
CA VAL A 72 3.23 -7.42 4.34
C VAL A 72 4.42 -6.94 5.15
N ARG A 73 4.17 -6.40 6.32
CA ARG A 73 5.14 -5.90 7.30
C ARG A 73 4.86 -6.60 8.63
N ASP A 74 5.48 -7.74 8.85
CA ASP A 74 5.40 -8.55 10.07
C ASP A 74 6.79 -8.64 10.70
N GLU A 75 7.23 -7.54 11.33
CA GLU A 75 8.60 -7.39 11.84
C GLU A 75 8.98 -8.52 12.81
N ASP A 76 8.07 -8.91 13.68
CA ASP A 76 8.30 -9.86 14.79
C ASP A 76 7.66 -11.23 14.54
N ASP A 77 7.33 -11.59 13.30
CA ASP A 77 6.70 -12.88 12.94
C ASP A 77 5.40 -13.19 13.72
N THR A 78 4.61 -12.14 13.94
CA THR A 78 3.36 -12.21 14.72
C THR A 78 2.40 -13.29 14.20
N ILE A 79 2.34 -13.49 12.87
CA ILE A 79 1.47 -14.49 12.24
C ILE A 79 1.84 -15.90 12.71
N SER A 80 3.13 -16.25 12.67
CA SER A 80 3.60 -17.58 13.08
C SER A 80 3.44 -17.79 14.59
N ILE A 81 3.74 -16.76 15.39
CA ILE A 81 3.61 -16.83 16.85
C ILE A 81 2.15 -17.05 17.27
N VAL A 82 1.20 -16.33 16.65
CA VAL A 82 -0.24 -16.51 16.94
C VAL A 82 -0.69 -17.93 16.60
N ASP A 83 -0.30 -18.45 15.45
CA ASP A 83 -0.68 -19.79 15.02
C ASP A 83 -0.09 -20.89 15.91
N ASP A 84 1.20 -20.78 16.23
CA ASP A 84 1.87 -21.73 17.13
C ASP A 84 1.25 -21.70 18.54
N LEU A 85 0.93 -20.51 19.04
CA LEU A 85 0.24 -20.35 20.32
C LEU A 85 -1.16 -20.99 20.29
N GLN A 86 -1.94 -20.76 19.22
CA GLN A 86 -3.25 -21.38 19.07
C GLN A 86 -3.16 -22.91 18.96
N ASP A 87 -2.15 -23.44 18.28
CA ASP A 87 -1.90 -24.89 18.21
C ASP A 87 -1.57 -25.46 19.58
N ASP A 88 -0.77 -24.79 20.36
CA ASP A 88 -0.44 -25.19 21.73
C ASP A 88 -1.66 -25.06 22.67
N ILE A 89 -2.48 -24.02 22.53
CA ILE A 89 -3.75 -23.87 23.28
C ILE A 89 -4.70 -25.02 22.94
N ARG A 90 -4.90 -25.37 21.68
CA ARG A 90 -5.75 -26.49 21.25
C ARG A 90 -5.28 -27.83 21.85
N ARG A 91 -3.97 -28.08 21.83
CA ARG A 91 -3.36 -29.28 22.48
C ARG A 91 -3.57 -29.28 23.97
N PHE A 92 -3.38 -28.12 24.61
CA PHE A 92 -3.54 -27.92 26.04
C PHE A 92 -5.01 -28.19 26.48
N GLU A 93 -5.99 -27.62 25.80
CA GLU A 93 -7.42 -27.83 26.11
C GLU A 93 -7.87 -29.27 25.87
N SER A 94 -7.39 -29.92 24.79
CA SER A 94 -7.74 -31.32 24.48
C SER A 94 -7.14 -32.35 25.43
N SER A 95 -6.00 -32.04 26.09
CA SER A 95 -5.34 -32.91 27.06
C SER A 95 -6.01 -32.94 28.44
N GLY A 96 -7.07 -32.16 28.66
CA GLY A 96 -7.72 -32.02 29.97
C GLY A 96 -6.84 -31.34 31.01
N GLY A 97 -5.85 -30.55 30.55
CA GLY A 97 -4.93 -29.82 31.43
C GLY A 97 -3.75 -30.60 31.95
N SER A 98 -3.49 -31.79 31.40
CA SER A 98 -2.31 -32.59 31.76
C SER A 98 -1.16 -32.26 30.78
N ILE A 99 -0.47 -31.17 31.07
CA ILE A 99 0.65 -30.68 30.24
C ILE A 99 1.90 -30.50 31.13
N ASP A 100 3.06 -30.67 30.53
CA ASP A 100 4.34 -30.49 31.20
C ASP A 100 4.68 -28.98 31.39
N ALA A 101 5.61 -28.71 32.29
CA ALA A 101 6.05 -27.37 32.63
C ALA A 101 6.74 -26.68 31.43
N GLU A 102 7.27 -27.45 30.48
CA GLU A 102 7.93 -26.94 29.28
C GLU A 102 6.92 -26.31 28.33
N THR A 103 5.79 -26.97 28.06
CA THR A 103 4.70 -26.41 27.20
C THR A 103 4.07 -25.16 27.84
N ILE A 104 3.89 -25.15 29.18
CA ILE A 104 3.41 -23.93 29.87
C ILE A 104 4.40 -22.78 29.71
N ALA A 105 5.69 -23.03 29.84
CA ALA A 105 6.72 -22.02 29.67
C ALA A 105 6.76 -21.50 28.20
N LYS A 106 6.61 -22.41 27.25
CA LYS A 106 6.55 -22.06 25.80
C LYS A 106 5.36 -21.16 25.47
N MET A 107 4.17 -21.51 25.98
CA MET A 107 2.96 -20.66 25.78
C MET A 107 3.12 -19.28 26.42
N ASN A 108 3.72 -19.19 27.60
CA ASN A 108 4.05 -17.91 28.23
C ASN A 108 5.08 -17.12 27.37
N GLY A 109 6.08 -17.81 26.79
CA GLY A 109 7.03 -17.20 25.87
C GLY A 109 6.35 -16.54 24.67
N TYR A 110 5.48 -17.26 23.98
CA TYR A 110 4.69 -16.69 22.87
C TYR A 110 3.85 -15.48 23.28
N LEU A 111 3.22 -15.55 24.48
CA LEU A 111 2.45 -14.41 24.99
C LEU A 111 3.35 -13.23 25.41
N ASP A 112 4.56 -13.49 25.89
CA ASP A 112 5.55 -12.44 26.18
C ASP A 112 6.04 -11.80 24.88
N ASP A 113 6.38 -12.61 23.87
CA ASP A 113 6.77 -12.13 22.53
C ASP A 113 5.67 -11.26 21.91
N LEU A 114 4.42 -11.75 21.87
CA LEU A 114 3.28 -10.98 21.35
C LEU A 114 3.00 -9.68 22.12
N SER A 115 3.38 -9.60 23.41
CA SER A 115 3.22 -8.38 24.21
C SER A 115 4.16 -7.26 23.78
N ASP A 116 5.32 -7.64 23.26
CA ASP A 116 6.39 -6.71 22.88
C ASP A 116 6.44 -6.47 21.35
N ASN A 117 5.66 -7.26 20.55
CA ASN A 117 5.67 -7.19 19.10
C ASN A 117 5.18 -5.87 18.55
N ALA A 118 5.85 -5.41 17.48
CA ALA A 118 5.37 -4.33 16.63
C ALA A 118 4.04 -4.71 15.95
N PRO A 119 3.17 -3.74 15.66
CA PRO A 119 1.93 -4.03 14.95
C PRO A 119 2.19 -4.62 13.55
N LEU A 120 1.53 -5.74 13.24
CA LEU A 120 1.51 -6.27 11.88
C LEU A 120 0.72 -5.33 10.97
N LYS A 121 1.32 -4.97 9.84
CA LYS A 121 0.69 -4.17 8.79
C LYS A 121 0.69 -4.93 7.47
N ALA A 122 -0.43 -4.93 6.77
CA ALA A 122 -0.51 -5.48 5.41
C ALA A 122 -1.32 -4.54 4.52
N SER A 123 -0.96 -4.48 3.24
CA SER A 123 -1.69 -3.68 2.28
C SER A 123 -1.69 -4.34 0.91
N GLY A 124 -2.73 -4.09 0.13
CA GLY A 124 -2.84 -4.59 -1.23
C GLY A 124 -3.70 -3.68 -2.11
N GLY A 125 -3.47 -3.74 -3.40
CA GLY A 125 -4.21 -2.90 -4.34
C GLY A 125 -4.34 -3.50 -5.73
N VAL A 126 -5.30 -2.97 -6.47
CA VAL A 126 -5.57 -3.30 -7.87
C VAL A 126 -5.89 -2.03 -8.64
N GLY A 127 -5.50 -1.95 -9.90
CA GLY A 127 -5.78 -0.78 -10.74
C GLY A 127 -6.02 -1.13 -12.19
N VAL A 128 -6.88 -0.37 -12.86
CA VAL A 128 -7.11 -0.40 -14.30
C VAL A 128 -7.19 1.04 -14.81
N ALA A 129 -6.72 1.29 -16.02
CA ALA A 129 -6.80 2.62 -16.61
C ALA A 129 -6.92 2.58 -18.13
N VAL A 130 -7.56 3.60 -18.68
CA VAL A 130 -7.62 3.88 -20.11
C VAL A 130 -7.20 5.33 -20.33
N ALA A 131 -6.14 5.55 -21.07
CA ALA A 131 -5.62 6.87 -21.36
C ALA A 131 -5.76 7.22 -22.84
N ILE A 132 -6.17 8.45 -23.09
CA ILE A 132 -6.31 9.04 -24.44
C ILE A 132 -5.43 10.30 -24.47
N PRO A 133 -4.18 10.19 -24.94
CA PRO A 133 -3.32 11.33 -25.15
C PRO A 133 -3.91 12.26 -26.20
N HIS A 134 -3.92 13.57 -25.93
CA HIS A 134 -4.35 14.55 -26.89
C HIS A 134 -3.75 15.93 -26.59
N GLN A 135 -3.27 16.63 -27.61
CA GLN A 135 -2.56 17.91 -27.47
C GLN A 135 -3.42 19.02 -26.83
N THR A 136 -4.73 19.03 -27.09
CA THR A 136 -5.62 20.04 -26.52
C THR A 136 -5.96 19.76 -25.07
N LEU A 137 -6.25 18.50 -24.77
CA LEU A 137 -6.58 18.00 -23.42
C LEU A 137 -6.40 16.49 -23.39
N ALA A 138 -5.43 16.01 -22.67
CA ALA A 138 -5.25 14.57 -22.44
C ALA A 138 -6.20 14.09 -21.33
N VAL A 139 -6.74 12.89 -21.50
CA VAL A 139 -7.72 12.30 -20.58
C VAL A 139 -7.28 10.89 -20.18
N ASN A 140 -7.43 10.55 -18.90
CA ASN A 140 -7.24 9.21 -18.42
C ASN A 140 -8.38 8.85 -17.47
N VAL A 141 -9.07 7.76 -17.76
CA VAL A 141 -10.17 7.21 -16.94
C VAL A 141 -9.65 5.98 -16.24
N TYR A 142 -9.83 5.91 -14.92
CA TYR A 142 -9.34 4.80 -14.15
C TYR A 142 -10.30 4.36 -13.06
N ALA A 143 -10.12 3.13 -12.65
CA ALA A 143 -10.65 2.59 -11.40
C ALA A 143 -9.51 1.89 -10.66
N ARG A 144 -9.48 2.05 -9.35
CA ARG A 144 -8.51 1.36 -8.50
C ARG A 144 -9.11 0.93 -7.18
N GLY A 145 -8.52 -0.07 -6.60
CA GLY A 145 -8.82 -0.59 -5.30
C GLY A 145 -7.59 -0.80 -4.43
N TYR A 146 -7.73 -0.66 -3.12
CA TYR A 146 -6.68 -0.88 -2.12
C TYR A 146 -7.29 -1.28 -0.78
N VAL A 147 -6.55 -1.98 0.02
CA VAL A 147 -6.87 -2.31 1.41
C VAL A 147 -5.62 -2.20 2.25
N GLU A 148 -5.78 -1.80 3.49
CA GLU A 148 -4.75 -1.93 4.51
C GLU A 148 -5.32 -2.52 5.79
N LEU A 149 -4.47 -3.28 6.44
CA LEU A 149 -4.69 -3.97 7.71
C LEU A 149 -3.67 -3.48 8.73
N PHE A 150 -4.16 -3.24 9.92
CA PHE A 150 -3.36 -2.97 11.10
C PHE A 150 -3.80 -3.93 12.20
N THR A 151 -2.88 -4.72 12.74
CA THR A 151 -3.18 -5.71 13.77
C THR A 151 -2.29 -5.50 14.97
N GLU A 152 -2.89 -5.38 16.14
CA GLU A 152 -2.20 -5.10 17.40
C GLU A 152 -2.61 -6.13 18.46
N PRO A 153 -1.67 -6.98 18.95
CA PRO A 153 -1.92 -7.84 20.10
C PRO A 153 -2.08 -7.02 21.38
N LYS A 154 -3.04 -7.40 22.21
CA LYS A 154 -3.27 -6.88 23.57
C LYS A 154 -3.15 -7.99 24.56
N ILE A 155 -1.97 -8.18 25.10
CA ILE A 155 -1.63 -9.33 25.92
C ILE A 155 -1.73 -8.98 27.39
N ALA A 156 -2.44 -9.85 28.15
CA ALA A 156 -2.56 -9.72 29.59
C ALA A 156 -1.21 -9.99 30.29
N ALA A 157 -1.00 -9.32 31.42
CA ALA A 157 0.23 -9.46 32.19
C ALA A 157 0.46 -10.91 32.66
N ASN A 158 1.73 -11.33 32.64
CA ASN A 158 2.14 -12.62 33.13
C ASN A 158 2.00 -12.68 34.68
N THR A 159 1.15 -13.57 35.20
CA THR A 159 0.90 -13.74 36.62
C THR A 159 1.54 -15.02 37.20
N GLY A 160 2.27 -15.78 36.38
CA GLY A 160 3.02 -16.97 36.79
C GLY A 160 2.94 -18.15 35.80
N ASN A 161 3.66 -19.20 36.13
CA ASN A 161 3.82 -20.40 35.29
C ASN A 161 2.96 -21.58 35.75
N SER A 162 1.79 -21.32 36.34
CA SER A 162 0.84 -22.38 36.64
C SER A 162 -0.16 -22.54 35.49
N PHE A 163 -0.74 -23.75 35.37
CA PHE A 163 -1.82 -24.03 34.42
C PHE A 163 -2.92 -22.96 34.47
N ALA A 164 -3.40 -22.61 35.64
CA ALA A 164 -4.47 -21.64 35.81
C ALA A 164 -4.05 -20.21 35.39
N ALA A 165 -2.79 -19.83 35.65
CA ALA A 165 -2.26 -18.54 35.31
C ALA A 165 -2.15 -18.35 33.78
N VAL A 166 -1.58 -19.34 33.06
CA VAL A 166 -1.45 -19.30 31.61
C VAL A 166 -2.81 -19.33 30.91
N LYS A 167 -3.72 -20.17 31.44
CA LYS A 167 -5.10 -20.22 30.92
C LYS A 167 -5.79 -18.87 31.06
N ALA A 168 -5.78 -18.27 32.22
CA ALA A 168 -6.37 -16.96 32.46
C ALA A 168 -5.73 -15.88 31.54
N ARG A 169 -4.41 -15.99 31.31
CA ARG A 169 -3.66 -15.05 30.48
C ARG A 169 -4.13 -15.09 29.03
N TYR A 170 -4.15 -16.25 28.34
CA TYR A 170 -4.59 -16.31 26.95
C TYR A 170 -6.09 -16.09 26.76
N GLU A 171 -6.93 -16.43 27.75
CA GLU A 171 -8.37 -16.15 27.71
C GLU A 171 -8.72 -14.66 27.86
N THR A 172 -7.84 -13.88 28.48
CA THR A 172 -7.99 -12.43 28.66
C THR A 172 -7.15 -11.60 27.72
N SER A 173 -6.28 -12.23 26.93
CA SER A 173 -5.53 -11.60 25.86
C SER A 173 -6.35 -11.56 24.58
N SER A 174 -6.24 -10.47 23.84
CA SER A 174 -6.96 -10.27 22.57
C SER A 174 -6.04 -9.76 21.46
N ILE A 175 -6.51 -9.91 20.22
CA ILE A 175 -5.90 -9.29 19.05
C ILE A 175 -6.93 -8.32 18.49
N ASP A 176 -6.53 -7.06 18.34
CA ASP A 176 -7.30 -6.03 17.62
C ASP A 176 -6.86 -6.02 16.16
N LEU A 177 -7.81 -6.21 15.25
CA LEU A 177 -7.64 -6.01 13.81
C LEU A 177 -8.44 -4.79 13.38
N LEU A 178 -7.79 -3.85 12.77
CA LEU A 178 -8.38 -2.70 12.08
C LEU A 178 -8.10 -2.81 10.59
N ALA A 179 -9.09 -2.59 9.77
CA ALA A 179 -8.88 -2.51 8.34
C ALA A 179 -9.61 -1.31 7.75
N PHE A 180 -8.99 -0.75 6.75
CA PHE A 180 -9.58 0.30 5.93
C PHE A 180 -9.44 -0.08 4.47
N GLY A 181 -10.42 0.31 3.71
CA GLY A 181 -10.34 0.19 2.29
C GLY A 181 -11.24 1.21 1.54
N TYR A 182 -10.99 1.53 0.23
CA TYR A 182 -11.87 2.30 -0.66
C TYR A 182 -11.86 1.85 -2.12
N THR A 183 -12.93 1.89 -2.91
CA THR A 183 -12.97 1.84 -4.37
C THR A 183 -13.01 3.26 -4.91
N GLU A 184 -12.14 3.56 -5.85
CA GLU A 184 -12.05 4.87 -6.46
C GLU A 184 -12.28 4.77 -7.97
N PHE A 185 -13.13 5.63 -8.46
CA PHE A 185 -13.29 5.90 -9.87
C PHE A 185 -12.96 7.37 -10.13
N GLY A 186 -12.07 7.62 -11.07
CA GLY A 186 -11.65 8.97 -11.38
C GLY A 186 -11.39 9.22 -12.87
N VAL A 187 -11.39 10.49 -13.23
CA VAL A 187 -11.05 10.94 -14.58
C VAL A 187 -10.01 12.05 -14.46
N ALA A 188 -8.79 11.76 -14.92
CA ALA A 188 -7.74 12.76 -14.98
C ALA A 188 -7.82 13.56 -16.30
N PHE A 189 -7.67 14.87 -16.16
CA PHE A 189 -7.55 15.81 -17.28
C PHE A 189 -6.23 16.53 -17.12
N ALA A 190 -5.44 16.62 -18.19
CA ALA A 190 -4.19 17.35 -18.17
C ALA A 190 -3.90 18.05 -19.47
N LYS A 191 -3.13 19.14 -19.38
CA LYS A 191 -2.70 19.91 -20.53
C LYS A 191 -1.32 20.52 -20.33
N LYS A 192 -0.50 20.48 -21.39
CA LYS A 192 0.77 21.20 -21.46
C LYS A 192 0.57 22.67 -21.84
N TYR A 193 1.40 23.50 -21.25
CA TYR A 193 1.46 24.95 -21.53
C TYR A 193 2.92 25.35 -21.68
N GLU A 194 3.17 26.21 -22.65
CA GLU A 194 4.46 26.90 -22.80
C GLU A 194 4.36 28.29 -22.18
N ILE A 195 5.12 28.58 -21.16
CA ILE A 195 5.16 29.87 -20.46
C ILE A 195 6.62 30.32 -20.37
N LEU A 196 6.95 31.47 -20.93
CA LEU A 196 8.30 32.03 -20.95
C LEU A 196 9.35 31.04 -21.50
N GLN A 197 9.05 30.35 -22.57
CA GLN A 197 9.89 29.30 -23.20
C GLN A 197 10.21 28.11 -22.24
N GLN A 198 9.38 27.89 -21.26
CA GLN A 198 9.42 26.74 -20.37
C GLN A 198 8.14 25.93 -20.51
N GLU A 199 8.25 24.62 -20.53
CA GLU A 199 7.10 23.72 -20.65
C GLU A 199 6.59 23.32 -19.26
N PHE A 200 5.28 23.46 -19.04
CA PHE A 200 4.58 23.04 -17.85
C PHE A 200 3.42 22.12 -18.22
N SER A 201 3.20 21.08 -17.44
CA SER A 201 1.98 20.30 -17.49
C SER A 201 1.18 20.52 -16.21
N LEU A 202 -0.13 20.74 -16.35
CA LEU A 202 -1.08 20.88 -15.24
C LEU A 202 -2.16 19.83 -15.39
N GLY A 203 -2.56 19.22 -14.28
CA GLY A 203 -3.57 18.17 -14.25
C GLY A 203 -4.50 18.27 -13.05
N ILE A 204 -5.71 17.74 -13.26
CA ILE A 204 -6.76 17.66 -12.25
C ILE A 204 -7.50 16.33 -12.40
N THR A 205 -7.84 15.70 -11.27
CA THR A 205 -8.59 14.43 -11.23
C THR A 205 -9.76 14.53 -10.28
N PRO A 206 -10.97 14.91 -10.76
CA PRO A 206 -12.18 14.62 -10.00
C PRO A 206 -12.37 13.10 -9.86
N LYS A 207 -12.74 12.67 -8.66
CA LYS A 207 -12.90 11.25 -8.32
C LYS A 207 -13.97 11.05 -7.27
N TYR A 208 -14.53 9.85 -7.25
CA TYR A 208 -15.45 9.41 -6.20
C TYR A 208 -14.87 8.18 -5.50
N GLN A 209 -14.95 8.17 -4.19
CA GLN A 209 -14.39 7.15 -3.31
C GLN A 209 -15.51 6.51 -2.48
N TRP A 210 -15.64 5.19 -2.53
CA TRP A 210 -16.47 4.39 -1.63
C TRP A 210 -15.56 3.79 -0.58
N MET A 211 -15.66 4.19 0.65
CA MET A 211 -14.77 3.82 1.75
C MET A 211 -15.44 2.84 2.70
N ARG A 212 -14.63 2.02 3.37
CA ARG A 212 -15.06 1.04 4.36
C ARG A 212 -14.03 0.94 5.47
N THR A 213 -14.52 0.75 6.69
CA THR A 213 -13.70 0.34 7.82
C THR A 213 -14.22 -0.93 8.43
N TYR A 214 -13.32 -1.70 9.00
CA TYR A 214 -13.61 -2.92 9.72
C TYR A 214 -12.85 -2.89 11.04
N LYS A 215 -13.43 -3.49 12.09
CA LYS A 215 -12.77 -3.68 13.38
C LYS A 215 -13.20 -5.00 13.98
N GLN A 216 -12.23 -5.82 14.31
CA GLN A 216 -12.41 -7.06 15.06
C GLN A 216 -11.55 -6.99 16.32
N SER A 217 -12.06 -7.46 17.44
CA SER A 217 -11.31 -7.63 18.69
C SER A 217 -11.74 -8.95 19.29
N GLU A 218 -10.87 -9.95 19.23
CA GLU A 218 -11.16 -11.31 19.69
C GLU A 218 -10.07 -11.85 20.58
N ALA A 219 -10.42 -12.82 21.45
CA ALA A 219 -9.44 -13.51 22.27
C ALA A 219 -8.40 -14.21 21.39
N VAL A 220 -7.13 -14.19 21.79
CA VAL A 220 -6.03 -14.78 21.01
C VAL A 220 -6.32 -16.22 20.59
N LYS A 221 -6.97 -17.01 21.44
CA LYS A 221 -7.32 -18.41 21.19
C LYS A 221 -8.37 -18.62 20.09
N ASP A 222 -9.27 -17.64 19.90
CA ASP A 222 -10.42 -17.72 19.01
C ASP A 222 -10.22 -16.81 17.77
N PHE A 223 -9.11 -16.05 17.72
CA PHE A 223 -8.85 -15.11 16.64
C PHE A 223 -8.73 -15.83 15.29
N ASP A 224 -9.55 -15.43 14.33
CA ASP A 224 -9.53 -15.92 12.95
C ASP A 224 -9.43 -14.74 11.98
N TRP A 225 -8.52 -14.84 11.04
CA TRP A 225 -8.29 -13.83 10.00
C TRP A 225 -9.49 -13.66 9.05
N ASP A 226 -10.38 -14.66 8.97
CA ASP A 226 -11.50 -14.68 8.03
C ASP A 226 -12.77 -13.97 8.56
N ASP A 227 -12.85 -13.62 9.85
CA ASP A 227 -14.06 -13.10 10.52
C ASP A 227 -14.20 -11.56 10.53
N TYR A 228 -13.45 -10.86 9.71
CA TYR A 228 -13.32 -9.39 9.70
C TYR A 228 -14.56 -8.63 9.22
N ASP A 229 -15.42 -9.23 8.40
CA ASP A 229 -16.51 -8.53 7.67
C ASP A 229 -17.75 -8.19 8.52
N LYS A 230 -17.83 -8.72 9.74
CA LYS A 230 -19.00 -8.57 10.63
C LYS A 230 -19.21 -7.14 11.17
N SER A 231 -18.19 -6.28 11.05
CA SER A 231 -18.15 -4.93 11.62
C SER A 231 -18.01 -3.83 10.55
N GLU A 232 -18.46 -4.09 9.33
CA GLU A 232 -18.29 -3.18 8.21
C GLU A 232 -19.04 -1.85 8.41
N VAL A 233 -18.32 -0.72 8.28
CA VAL A 233 -18.91 0.62 8.15
C VAL A 233 -18.59 1.15 6.76
N LYS A 234 -19.60 1.70 6.07
CA LYS A 234 -19.50 2.24 4.70
C LYS A 234 -19.70 3.73 4.69
N ASP A 235 -18.93 4.41 3.86
CA ASP A 235 -19.11 5.83 3.55
C ASP A 235 -18.66 6.10 2.10
N GLY A 236 -18.95 7.29 1.59
CA GLY A 236 -18.56 7.66 0.25
C GLY A 236 -18.37 9.16 0.09
N ALA A 237 -17.30 9.56 -0.58
CA ALA A 237 -16.95 10.96 -0.76
C ALA A 237 -16.53 11.28 -2.19
N PHE A 238 -16.86 12.49 -2.62
CA PHE A 238 -16.22 13.11 -3.77
C PHE A 238 -14.88 13.73 -3.35
N ASN A 239 -13.85 13.54 -4.17
CA ASN A 239 -12.54 14.08 -3.91
C ASN A 239 -11.88 14.62 -5.18
N LEU A 240 -10.72 15.24 -5.04
CA LEU A 240 -10.01 15.93 -6.12
C LEU A 240 -8.50 15.77 -5.94
N ASP A 241 -7.81 15.36 -7.02
CA ASP A 241 -6.35 15.44 -7.06
C ASP A 241 -5.90 16.55 -8.00
N LEU A 242 -4.79 17.20 -7.67
CA LEU A 242 -4.15 18.23 -8.46
C LEU A 242 -2.71 17.83 -8.75
N GLY A 243 -2.20 18.26 -9.92
CA GLY A 243 -0.83 18.03 -10.30
C GLY A 243 -0.23 19.14 -11.12
N ALA A 244 1.06 19.34 -10.95
CA ALA A 244 1.86 20.21 -11.79
C ALA A 244 3.24 19.60 -12.03
N VAL A 245 3.76 19.72 -13.24
CA VAL A 245 5.12 19.30 -13.59
C VAL A 245 5.74 20.36 -14.49
N TRP A 246 6.92 20.84 -14.14
CA TRP A 246 7.81 21.60 -15.00
C TRP A 246 8.74 20.65 -15.74
N LEU A 247 8.88 20.87 -17.06
CA LEU A 247 9.62 20.03 -17.97
C LEU A 247 10.73 20.84 -18.62
N LYS A 248 11.97 20.35 -18.56
CA LYS A 248 13.10 20.95 -19.24
C LYS A 248 14.07 19.88 -19.73
N ASN A 249 14.00 19.57 -21.02
CA ASN A 249 14.71 18.43 -21.60
C ASN A 249 14.37 17.13 -20.84
N ALA A 250 15.38 16.46 -20.27
CA ALA A 250 15.20 15.27 -19.44
C ALA A 250 14.87 15.56 -17.95
N TYR A 251 15.02 16.80 -17.50
CA TYR A 251 14.76 17.17 -16.10
C TYR A 251 13.29 17.52 -15.87
N ARG A 252 12.77 17.09 -14.74
CA ARG A 252 11.39 17.34 -14.31
C ARG A 252 11.35 17.74 -12.84
N VAL A 253 10.51 18.69 -12.52
CA VAL A 253 10.16 19.05 -11.14
C VAL A 253 8.65 19.00 -11.02
N GLY A 254 8.14 18.26 -10.07
CA GLY A 254 6.71 18.02 -9.93
C GLY A 254 6.19 18.21 -8.51
N ILE A 255 4.91 18.50 -8.44
CA ILE A 255 4.11 18.47 -7.22
C ILE A 255 2.80 17.75 -7.51
N SER A 256 2.41 16.89 -6.61
CA SER A 256 1.12 16.21 -6.59
C SER A 256 0.41 16.49 -5.28
N VAL A 257 -0.87 16.82 -5.36
CA VAL A 257 -1.78 16.95 -4.22
C VAL A 257 -2.90 15.95 -4.42
N LYS A 258 -2.95 14.93 -3.58
CA LYS A 258 -4.00 13.91 -3.60
C LYS A 258 -4.96 14.13 -2.46
N ASP A 259 -6.22 13.73 -2.67
CA ASP A 259 -7.27 13.81 -1.66
C ASP A 259 -7.38 15.22 -1.04
N LEU A 260 -7.64 16.22 -1.91
CA LEU A 260 -7.70 17.63 -1.53
C LEU A 260 -8.75 17.92 -0.43
N PHE A 261 -9.78 17.09 -0.35
CA PHE A 261 -10.82 17.18 0.67
C PHE A 261 -10.62 16.06 1.69
N ASN A 262 -10.14 16.43 2.88
CA ASN A 262 -9.96 15.48 3.97
C ASN A 262 -11.28 14.78 4.30
N HIS A 263 -11.20 13.49 4.55
CA HIS A 263 -12.34 12.68 4.95
C HIS A 263 -11.98 11.80 6.15
N SER A 264 -12.98 11.44 6.96
CA SER A 264 -12.78 10.56 8.12
C SER A 264 -13.97 9.62 8.25
N ILE A 265 -13.68 8.33 8.37
CA ILE A 265 -14.69 7.28 8.57
C ILE A 265 -14.45 6.56 9.90
N ALA A 266 -15.50 6.45 10.71
CA ALA A 266 -15.43 5.77 12.00
C ALA A 266 -15.39 4.24 11.84
N THR A 267 -14.81 3.54 12.80
CA THR A 267 -15.05 2.11 13.00
C THR A 267 -16.45 1.88 13.60
N PHE A 268 -16.95 0.64 13.51
CA PHE A 268 -18.29 0.26 13.98
C PHE A 268 -18.58 0.67 15.44
N ASP A 269 -17.59 0.60 16.30
CA ASP A 269 -17.74 0.99 17.72
C ASP A 269 -17.47 2.49 17.97
N GLY A 270 -17.09 3.25 16.94
CA GLY A 270 -16.78 4.68 17.02
C GLY A 270 -15.54 5.05 17.83
N GLN A 271 -14.72 4.07 18.24
CA GLN A 271 -13.52 4.33 19.04
C GLN A 271 -12.33 4.79 18.19
N ASN A 272 -12.23 4.27 16.96
CA ASN A 272 -11.19 4.65 16.01
C ASN A 272 -11.84 5.28 14.77
N HIS A 273 -11.11 6.16 14.13
CA HIS A 273 -11.49 6.75 12.85
C HIS A 273 -10.31 6.59 11.90
N TYR A 274 -10.57 6.17 10.69
CA TYR A 274 -9.58 6.26 9.63
C TYR A 274 -9.62 7.65 9.00
N LYS A 275 -8.46 8.27 8.86
CA LYS A 275 -8.30 9.58 8.25
C LYS A 275 -7.74 9.44 6.84
N LEU A 276 -8.49 9.92 5.87
CA LEU A 276 -8.01 10.14 4.51
C LEU A 276 -7.65 11.63 4.39
N ASP A 277 -6.41 11.96 4.72
CA ASP A 277 -5.91 13.32 4.74
C ASP A 277 -5.25 13.70 3.40
N THR A 278 -5.25 15.01 3.09
CA THR A 278 -4.58 15.54 1.91
C THR A 278 -3.10 15.18 1.90
N GLN A 279 -2.68 14.47 0.87
CA GLN A 279 -1.28 14.12 0.65
C GLN A 279 -0.64 15.06 -0.38
N VAL A 280 0.43 15.73 0.02
CA VAL A 280 1.27 16.56 -0.86
C VAL A 280 2.62 15.89 -1.02
N THR A 281 3.00 15.60 -2.26
CA THR A 281 4.32 15.03 -2.60
C THR A 281 5.03 15.93 -3.61
N MET A 282 6.28 16.27 -3.33
CA MET A 282 7.16 16.97 -4.27
C MET A 282 8.18 16.00 -4.85
N SER A 283 8.59 16.25 -6.10
CA SER A 283 9.51 15.38 -6.81
C SER A 283 10.48 16.14 -7.69
N VAL A 284 11.69 15.60 -7.77
CA VAL A 284 12.66 15.96 -8.80
C VAL A 284 13.03 14.69 -9.55
N GLY A 285 12.94 14.71 -10.87
CA GLY A 285 13.23 13.57 -11.74
C GLY A 285 14.12 13.92 -12.93
N TYR A 286 14.75 12.89 -13.42
CA TYR A 286 15.44 12.84 -14.71
C TYR A 286 14.82 11.69 -15.53
N VAL A 287 14.35 11.96 -16.74
CA VAL A 287 13.77 10.95 -17.63
C VAL A 287 14.48 11.07 -18.99
N GLY A 288 15.47 10.22 -19.18
CA GLY A 288 16.23 10.10 -20.40
C GLY A 288 15.94 8.79 -21.13
N GLU A 289 16.54 8.60 -22.29
CA GLU A 289 16.35 7.44 -23.14
C GLU A 289 16.82 6.13 -22.50
N PHE A 290 17.99 6.17 -21.80
CA PHE A 290 18.61 4.99 -21.22
C PHE A 290 18.50 4.93 -19.71
N LEU A 291 18.19 6.04 -19.06
CA LEU A 291 18.16 6.19 -17.62
C LEU A 291 17.03 7.09 -17.20
N SER A 292 16.27 6.65 -16.21
CA SER A 292 15.37 7.51 -15.44
C SER A 292 15.72 7.44 -13.97
N ALA A 293 15.58 8.54 -13.25
CA ALA A 293 15.79 8.59 -11.81
C ALA A 293 14.87 9.63 -11.18
N ALA A 294 14.42 9.39 -9.95
CA ALA A 294 13.58 10.34 -9.21
C ALA A 294 13.84 10.29 -7.71
N VAL A 295 13.55 11.42 -7.09
CA VAL A 295 13.39 11.54 -5.64
C VAL A 295 12.02 12.15 -5.37
N ASP A 296 11.16 11.42 -4.66
CA ASP A 296 9.85 11.88 -4.22
C ASP A 296 9.87 12.11 -2.69
N VAL A 297 9.33 13.22 -2.23
CA VAL A 297 9.29 13.58 -0.81
C VAL A 297 7.85 13.93 -0.43
N ASP A 298 7.30 13.20 0.53
CA ASP A 298 6.01 13.53 1.11
C ASP A 298 6.17 14.78 2.02
N MET A 299 5.43 15.81 1.70
CA MET A 299 5.44 17.08 2.44
C MET A 299 4.44 17.07 3.60
N THR A 300 3.50 16.13 3.58
CA THR A 300 2.48 15.92 4.60
C THR A 300 2.61 14.52 5.18
N LYS A 301 2.41 14.41 6.47
CA LYS A 301 2.27 13.15 7.18
C LYS A 301 0.88 12.56 6.91
N GLN A 302 0.81 11.25 6.78
CA GLN A 302 -0.42 10.50 6.67
C GLN A 302 -0.72 9.84 8.01
N GLU A 303 -1.66 10.41 8.77
CA GLU A 303 -2.32 9.70 9.87
C GLU A 303 -3.34 8.72 9.27
N ARG A 304 -3.47 7.55 9.88
CA ARG A 304 -4.44 6.52 9.46
C ARG A 304 -5.49 6.31 10.54
N PHE A 305 -5.34 5.29 11.38
CA PHE A 305 -6.28 5.06 12.46
C PHE A 305 -5.97 5.92 13.67
N THR A 306 -6.93 6.75 14.10
CA THR A 306 -6.76 7.60 15.28
C THR A 306 -6.40 6.78 16.52
N GLY A 307 -5.36 7.24 17.24
CA GLY A 307 -4.89 6.61 18.46
C GLY A 307 -4.02 5.37 18.22
N LYS A 308 -3.58 5.12 16.99
CA LYS A 308 -2.61 4.09 16.64
C LYS A 308 -1.28 4.71 16.22
N ASN A 309 -0.20 3.95 16.35
CA ASN A 309 1.13 4.33 15.86
C ASN A 309 1.27 3.80 14.41
N ASP A 310 0.55 4.44 13.49
CA ASP A 310 0.49 4.03 12.09
C ASP A 310 0.74 5.18 11.10
N ASP A 311 1.15 6.33 11.60
CA ASP A 311 1.50 7.49 10.79
C ASP A 311 2.69 7.20 9.89
N THR A 312 2.66 7.65 8.63
CA THR A 312 3.81 7.51 7.72
C THR A 312 4.08 8.78 6.95
N GLN A 313 5.37 9.02 6.66
CA GLN A 313 5.83 10.09 5.77
C GLN A 313 7.12 9.65 5.10
N PHE A 314 7.14 9.58 3.76
CA PHE A 314 8.22 8.94 3.03
C PHE A 314 9.13 9.91 2.28
N ILE A 315 10.42 9.54 2.23
CA ILE A 315 11.36 9.98 1.20
C ILE A 315 11.67 8.75 0.35
N ARG A 316 11.49 8.85 -0.97
CA ARG A 316 11.64 7.75 -1.91
C ARG A 316 12.68 8.07 -2.98
N PHE A 317 13.47 7.07 -3.32
CA PHE A 317 14.50 7.13 -4.35
C PHE A 317 14.25 6.03 -5.37
N GLY A 318 14.27 6.37 -6.65
CA GLY A 318 14.09 5.40 -7.73
C GLY A 318 15.04 5.62 -8.89
N ILE A 319 15.47 4.51 -9.48
CA ILE A 319 16.28 4.50 -10.69
C ILE A 319 15.78 3.40 -11.63
N GLU A 320 15.75 3.69 -12.93
CA GLU A 320 15.40 2.77 -14.00
C GLU A 320 16.45 2.84 -15.11
N GLY A 321 17.04 1.71 -15.45
CA GLY A 321 17.87 1.56 -16.64
C GLY A 321 17.04 0.92 -17.76
N ASN A 322 17.05 1.51 -18.96
CA ASN A 322 16.41 0.98 -20.15
C ASN A 322 17.47 0.43 -21.11
N ALA A 323 17.43 -0.90 -21.33
CA ALA A 323 18.36 -1.59 -22.19
C ALA A 323 17.68 -2.00 -23.50
N TRP A 324 18.37 -1.79 -24.63
CA TRP A 324 17.91 -2.19 -25.98
C TRP A 324 16.54 -1.63 -26.40
N GLY A 325 16.00 -0.63 -25.66
CA GLY A 325 14.67 -0.07 -25.92
C GLY A 325 13.49 -0.96 -25.54
N TRP A 326 13.71 -2.15 -24.93
CA TRP A 326 12.64 -3.06 -24.58
C TRP A 326 12.80 -3.76 -23.20
N GLY A 327 13.95 -3.69 -22.59
CA GLY A 327 14.22 -4.31 -21.28
C GLY A 327 14.50 -3.26 -20.22
N GLN A 328 13.79 -3.26 -19.09
CA GLN A 328 13.97 -2.32 -18.00
C GLN A 328 14.41 -3.05 -16.74
N LEU A 329 15.40 -2.45 -16.07
CA LEU A 329 15.86 -2.87 -14.74
C LEU A 329 15.67 -1.69 -13.78
N ARG A 330 15.07 -1.94 -12.63
CA ARG A 330 14.73 -0.93 -11.65
C ARG A 330 15.26 -1.26 -10.28
N ALA A 331 15.62 -0.23 -9.54
CA ALA A 331 15.94 -0.30 -8.12
C ALA A 331 15.41 0.95 -7.41
N GLY A 332 15.09 0.81 -6.14
CA GLY A 332 14.60 1.92 -5.34
C GLY A 332 14.82 1.70 -3.85
N TYR A 333 14.58 2.76 -3.10
CA TYR A 333 14.68 2.78 -1.65
C TYR A 333 13.65 3.73 -1.06
N GLU A 334 12.96 3.28 -0.03
CA GLU A 334 11.97 4.04 0.71
C GLU A 334 12.42 4.23 2.15
N ILE A 335 12.31 5.45 2.65
CA ILE A 335 12.60 5.82 4.03
C ILE A 335 11.33 6.38 4.64
N ASP A 336 10.81 5.75 5.69
CA ASP A 336 9.76 6.33 6.52
C ASP A 336 10.40 7.21 7.61
N ILE A 337 10.16 8.52 7.55
CA ILE A 337 10.73 9.47 8.51
C ILE A 337 9.95 9.55 9.84
N GLU A 338 8.76 8.97 9.90
CA GLU A 338 7.99 8.77 11.14
C GLU A 338 8.47 7.53 11.92
N ASN A 339 9.23 6.63 11.28
CA ASN A 339 9.76 5.40 11.86
C ASN A 339 8.66 4.46 12.40
N THR A 340 7.53 4.39 11.71
CA THR A 340 6.42 3.48 12.04
C THR A 340 6.43 2.21 11.19
N VAL A 341 7.21 2.22 10.11
CA VAL A 341 7.53 1.06 9.28
C VAL A 341 8.99 1.07 8.90
N ASP A 342 9.57 -0.11 8.72
CA ASP A 342 10.95 -0.25 8.29
C ASP A 342 11.19 0.28 6.88
N ASN A 343 12.41 0.78 6.67
CA ASN A 343 12.86 1.22 5.35
C ASN A 343 12.91 0.05 4.38
N ALA A 344 12.50 0.25 3.14
CA ALA A 344 12.42 -0.81 2.15
C ALA A 344 13.36 -0.61 0.96
N MET A 345 14.00 -1.69 0.54
CA MET A 345 14.64 -1.81 -0.76
C MET A 345 13.66 -2.40 -1.77
N THR A 346 13.70 -1.89 -3.00
CA THR A 346 12.84 -2.40 -4.07
C THR A 346 13.66 -2.74 -5.31
N VAL A 347 13.19 -3.73 -6.06
CA VAL A 347 13.75 -4.10 -7.35
C VAL A 347 12.61 -4.40 -8.32
N GLY A 348 12.83 -4.13 -9.61
CA GLY A 348 11.82 -4.38 -10.63
C GLY A 348 12.42 -4.74 -11.98
N LEU A 349 11.65 -5.49 -12.76
CA LEU A 349 11.94 -5.86 -14.13
C LEU A 349 10.77 -5.47 -15.01
N GLY A 350 11.06 -4.92 -16.18
CA GLY A 350 10.08 -4.61 -17.21
C GLY A 350 10.51 -5.16 -18.56
N ILE A 351 9.52 -5.56 -19.35
CA ILE A 351 9.71 -6.00 -20.74
C ILE A 351 8.66 -5.28 -21.59
N SER A 352 9.11 -4.47 -22.57
CA SER A 352 8.24 -3.69 -23.47
C SER A 352 8.62 -3.85 -24.93
N PRO A 353 8.42 -5.04 -25.54
CA PRO A 353 8.80 -5.28 -26.93
C PRO A 353 7.99 -4.39 -27.88
N GLY A 354 8.71 -3.60 -28.67
CA GLY A 354 8.10 -2.68 -29.64
C GLY A 354 7.28 -1.55 -29.04
N ASP A 355 7.46 -1.27 -27.74
CA ASP A 355 6.75 -0.23 -26.96
C ASP A 355 5.21 -0.34 -26.97
N ALA A 356 4.64 -1.40 -27.54
CA ALA A 356 3.19 -1.59 -27.63
C ALA A 356 2.59 -2.39 -26.47
N VAL A 357 3.38 -3.27 -25.88
CA VAL A 357 2.98 -4.10 -24.71
C VAL A 357 4.05 -4.01 -23.66
N SER A 358 3.70 -3.72 -22.42
CA SER A 358 4.63 -3.79 -21.29
C SER A 358 4.14 -4.78 -20.23
N LEU A 359 5.06 -5.61 -19.77
CA LEU A 359 4.88 -6.48 -18.61
C LEU A 359 5.92 -6.09 -17.58
N ASP A 360 5.46 -5.71 -16.40
CA ASP A 360 6.30 -5.28 -15.29
C ASP A 360 6.05 -6.14 -14.07
N ILE A 361 7.12 -6.48 -13.34
CA ILE A 361 7.07 -7.13 -12.05
C ILE A 361 8.03 -6.41 -11.09
N ALA A 362 7.68 -6.35 -9.82
CA ALA A 362 8.57 -5.81 -8.80
C ALA A 362 8.42 -6.52 -7.47
N GLY A 363 9.46 -6.41 -6.63
CA GLY A 363 9.48 -6.89 -5.27
C GLY A 363 10.05 -5.84 -4.33
N SER A 364 9.63 -5.85 -3.07
CA SER A 364 10.18 -5.05 -1.98
C SER A 364 10.59 -5.92 -0.81
N TYR A 365 11.62 -5.47 -0.10
CA TYR A 365 12.16 -6.12 1.09
C TYR A 365 12.52 -5.06 2.13
N ALA A 366 12.01 -5.20 3.34
CA ALA A 366 12.31 -4.32 4.47
C ALA A 366 12.88 -5.06 5.69
N GLY A 367 12.90 -6.38 5.68
CA GLY A 367 13.39 -7.24 6.76
C GLY A 367 12.87 -8.66 6.63
N GLU A 368 13.23 -9.53 7.55
CA GLU A 368 12.63 -10.85 7.66
C GLU A 368 11.12 -10.68 7.83
N HIS A 369 10.30 -11.51 7.17
CA HIS A 369 8.83 -11.45 7.16
C HIS A 369 8.21 -10.12 6.64
N GLN A 370 9.01 -9.22 6.04
CA GLN A 370 8.58 -7.94 5.48
C GLN A 370 8.82 -7.89 3.98
N LEU A 371 7.84 -8.33 3.21
CA LEU A 371 7.94 -8.52 1.77
C LEU A 371 6.77 -7.86 1.04
N GLY A 372 7.03 -7.42 -0.18
CA GLY A 372 6.00 -6.97 -1.09
C GLY A 372 6.25 -7.44 -2.52
N GLY A 373 5.19 -7.48 -3.31
CA GLY A 373 5.25 -7.83 -4.72
C GLY A 373 4.19 -7.12 -5.53
N SER A 374 4.48 -6.86 -6.80
CA SER A 374 3.56 -6.23 -7.73
C SER A 374 3.78 -6.71 -9.15
N ALA A 375 2.71 -6.65 -9.95
CA ALA A 375 2.73 -6.96 -11.37
C ALA A 375 1.69 -6.14 -12.13
N ASN A 376 2.02 -5.75 -13.37
CA ASN A 376 1.06 -5.14 -14.29
C ASN A 376 1.35 -5.50 -15.73
N LEU A 377 0.30 -5.44 -16.55
CA LEU A 377 0.33 -5.57 -17.99
C LEU A 377 -0.34 -4.33 -18.60
N ALA A 378 0.36 -3.67 -19.50
CA ALA A 378 -0.16 -2.49 -20.18
C ALA A 378 0.03 -2.56 -21.70
N PHE A 379 -0.82 -1.83 -22.42
CA PHE A 379 -0.79 -1.65 -23.86
C PHE A 379 -0.77 -0.18 -24.19
N THR A 380 0.13 0.24 -25.07
CA THR A 380 0.24 1.61 -25.57
C THR A 380 0.33 1.58 -27.09
N PHE A 381 -0.44 2.41 -27.77
CA PHE A 381 -0.52 2.45 -29.22
C PHE A 381 -0.43 3.88 -29.72
#